data_f7ea52ca814c164a4902c4774084f59d
#
_entry.id   f7ea52ca814c164a4902c4774084f59d
#
_cell.length_a   1.000
_cell.length_b   1.000
_cell.length_c   1.000
_cell.angle_alpha   90.00
_cell.angle_beta   90.00
_cell.angle_gamma   90.00
#
_symmetry.space_group_name_H-M   'P 1'
#
loop_
_entity.id
_entity.type
_entity.pdbx_description
1 polymer ?
#
loop_
_entity_poly.entity_id
_entity_poly.type
_entity_poly.pdbx_seq_one_letter_code
_entity_poly.pdbx_strand_id
1 'polypeptide(L)'
;MKSIKLLSLAMLCVAVMSSCTSRERKIQTLVTENLSQTLDEPTSLKIQTISQPDSAFGLRYFTPKEKGLIFKSVKDATECLMERTSFMKAPDMNDAYAMTIADMEMQVSANLYGNLLGNAKKGTFSGWKIRAAYTARSKYGCFYQAERWFFIDKDCQTVIKYFDLPIVGGHTNKKSVSKSKK
;
A
#
# COMPACT_ATOMS: atom_id res chain seq x y z
N MET A 1 45.32 21.70 -16.55
CA MET A 1 43.98 22.26 -16.22
C MET A 1 42.81 21.36 -16.59
N LYS A 2 42.88 20.43 -17.55
CA LYS A 2 41.78 19.51 -17.91
C LYS A 2 41.53 18.44 -16.86
N SER A 3 42.55 17.91 -16.19
CA SER A 3 42.43 16.82 -15.19
C SER A 3 41.73 17.27 -13.91
N ILE A 4 41.90 18.51 -13.47
CA ILE A 4 41.26 19.03 -12.25
C ILE A 4 39.75 19.18 -12.42
N LYS A 5 39.28 19.56 -13.62
CA LYS A 5 37.84 19.65 -13.94
C LYS A 5 37.16 18.29 -13.97
N LEU A 6 37.88 17.24 -14.42
CA LEU A 6 37.35 15.87 -14.43
C LEU A 6 37.22 15.30 -13.01
N LEU A 7 38.20 15.60 -12.14
CA LEU A 7 38.15 15.13 -10.74
C LEU A 7 37.01 15.79 -9.95
N SER A 8 36.75 17.10 -10.18
CA SER A 8 35.66 17.80 -9.51
C SER A 8 34.27 17.31 -9.97
N LEU A 9 34.15 16.96 -11.26
CA LEU A 9 32.89 16.41 -11.79
C LEU A 9 32.61 15.01 -11.26
N ALA A 10 33.65 14.16 -11.13
CA ALA A 10 33.50 12.82 -10.56
C ALA A 10 33.13 12.87 -9.07
N MET A 11 33.70 13.82 -8.31
CA MET A 11 33.40 14.00 -6.90
C MET A 11 31.96 14.50 -6.66
N LEU A 12 31.44 15.35 -7.56
CA LEU A 12 30.06 15.82 -7.53
C LEU A 12 29.07 14.68 -7.80
N CYS A 13 29.36 13.80 -8.75
CA CYS A 13 28.52 12.63 -9.05
C CYS A 13 28.43 11.65 -7.87
N VAL A 14 29.52 11.41 -7.14
CA VAL A 14 29.51 10.54 -5.96
C VAL A 14 28.69 11.12 -4.81
N ALA A 15 28.73 12.43 -4.61
CA ALA A 15 27.92 13.10 -3.58
C ALA A 15 26.41 13.00 -3.87
N VAL A 16 25.99 13.08 -5.14
CA VAL A 16 24.59 12.92 -5.53
C VAL A 16 24.09 11.48 -5.31
N MET A 17 24.92 10.48 -5.62
CA MET A 17 24.60 9.06 -5.39
C MET A 17 24.46 8.73 -3.89
N SER A 18 25.30 9.31 -3.03
CA SER A 18 25.25 9.11 -1.58
C SER A 18 24.00 9.72 -0.94
N SER A 19 23.53 10.86 -1.46
CA SER A 19 22.30 11.52 -0.98
C SER A 19 21.05 10.71 -1.31
N CYS A 20 21.00 10.08 -2.49
CA CYS A 20 19.88 9.25 -2.91
C CYS A 20 19.74 8.00 -2.02
N THR A 21 20.82 7.30 -1.74
CA THR A 21 20.83 6.11 -0.85
C THR A 21 20.47 6.46 0.60
N SER A 22 20.81 7.64 1.09
CA SER A 22 20.46 8.10 2.44
C SER A 22 18.94 8.33 2.59
N ARG A 23 18.30 8.93 1.60
CA ARG A 23 16.83 9.16 1.61
C ARG A 23 16.05 7.85 1.53
N GLU A 24 16.42 6.97 0.64
CA GLU A 24 15.76 5.68 0.47
C GLU A 24 15.81 4.85 1.74
N ARG A 25 16.95 4.82 2.42
CA ARG A 25 17.09 4.13 3.71
C ARG A 25 16.16 4.71 4.78
N LYS A 26 16.09 6.05 4.91
CA LYS A 26 15.16 6.70 5.85
C LYS A 26 13.71 6.31 5.58
N ILE A 27 13.30 6.34 4.31
CA ILE A 27 11.95 5.96 3.89
C ILE A 27 11.68 4.49 4.23
N GLN A 28 12.61 3.58 3.93
CA GLN A 28 12.45 2.15 4.25
C GLN A 28 12.30 1.93 5.77
N THR A 29 13.08 2.64 6.57
CA THR A 29 12.97 2.58 8.04
C THR A 29 11.60 3.06 8.49
N LEU A 30 11.14 4.24 8.05
CA LEU A 30 9.82 4.78 8.40
C LEU A 30 8.67 3.85 8.00
N VAL A 31 8.74 3.27 6.80
CA VAL A 31 7.74 2.32 6.31
C VAL A 31 7.70 1.07 7.19
N THR A 32 8.86 0.50 7.50
CA THR A 32 8.96 -0.72 8.32
C THR A 32 8.50 -0.47 9.75
N GLU A 33 8.93 0.62 10.36
CA GLU A 33 8.52 1.01 11.72
C GLU A 33 7.01 1.27 11.79
N ASN A 34 6.44 2.01 10.85
CA ASN A 34 5.02 2.28 10.83
C ASN A 34 4.20 0.98 10.70
N LEU A 35 4.58 0.07 9.79
CA LEU A 35 3.93 -1.23 9.67
C LEU A 35 4.02 -2.02 10.97
N SER A 36 5.20 -2.10 11.58
CA SER A 36 5.42 -2.83 12.83
C SER A 36 4.64 -2.27 14.02
N GLN A 37 4.35 -0.97 14.01
CA GLN A 37 3.64 -0.31 15.13
C GLN A 37 2.12 -0.32 14.98
N THR A 38 1.61 -0.51 13.76
CA THR A 38 0.19 -0.27 13.47
C THR A 38 -0.57 -1.52 13.01
N LEU A 39 0.11 -2.63 12.77
CA LEU A 39 -0.54 -3.90 12.43
C LEU A 39 -1.01 -4.63 13.69
N ASP A 40 -2.11 -5.36 13.57
CA ASP A 40 -2.67 -6.15 14.67
C ASP A 40 -1.68 -7.20 15.22
N GLU A 41 -0.94 -7.87 14.33
CA GLU A 41 0.06 -8.88 14.67
C GLU A 41 1.40 -8.58 13.96
N PRO A 42 2.22 -7.66 14.51
CA PRO A 42 3.45 -7.20 13.89
C PRO A 42 4.48 -8.30 13.62
N THR A 43 4.50 -9.34 14.43
CA THR A 43 5.42 -10.49 14.30
C THR A 43 5.15 -11.32 13.04
N SER A 44 3.96 -11.21 12.48
CA SER A 44 3.55 -11.89 11.25
C SER A 44 3.91 -11.13 9.96
N LEU A 45 4.38 -9.89 10.09
CA LEU A 45 4.68 -8.99 8.97
C LEU A 45 5.75 -9.56 8.04
N LYS A 46 5.43 -9.63 6.75
CA LYS A 46 6.37 -9.90 5.67
C LYS A 46 6.21 -8.84 4.58
N ILE A 47 7.16 -7.92 4.50
CA ILE A 47 7.20 -6.92 3.44
C ILE A 47 7.67 -7.60 2.15
N GLN A 48 6.88 -7.46 1.09
CA GLN A 48 7.16 -8.05 -0.22
C GLN A 48 7.88 -7.06 -1.13
N THR A 49 7.37 -5.82 -1.19
CA THR A 49 7.96 -4.77 -2.01
C THR A 49 7.76 -3.42 -1.36
N ILE A 50 8.71 -2.51 -1.58
CA ILE A 50 8.57 -1.08 -1.29
C ILE A 50 8.85 -0.35 -2.61
N SER A 51 7.94 0.52 -3.05
CA SER A 51 8.10 1.29 -4.29
C SER A 51 9.15 2.38 -4.14
N GLN A 52 9.66 2.86 -5.28
CA GLN A 52 10.39 4.12 -5.30
C GLN A 52 9.48 5.27 -4.84
N PRO A 53 10.05 6.30 -4.21
CA PRO A 53 9.29 7.46 -3.76
C PRO A 53 8.76 8.28 -4.94
N ASP A 54 7.46 8.51 -4.99
CA ASP A 54 6.80 9.43 -5.90
C ASP A 54 6.54 10.77 -5.22
N SER A 55 6.57 11.88 -5.96
CA SER A 55 6.26 13.20 -5.42
C SER A 55 4.79 13.32 -5.01
N ALA A 56 4.53 13.76 -3.77
CA ALA A 56 3.21 14.09 -3.28
C ALA A 56 2.89 15.58 -3.47
N PHE A 57 1.64 15.89 -3.80
CA PHE A 57 1.13 17.25 -4.02
C PHE A 57 -0.13 17.48 -3.20
N GLY A 58 -0.01 17.32 -1.88
CA GLY A 58 -1.11 17.34 -0.93
C GLY A 58 -1.68 15.94 -0.65
N LEU A 59 -2.35 15.80 0.49
CA LEU A 59 -2.89 14.51 0.98
C LEU A 59 -4.14 14.03 0.24
N ARG A 60 -4.73 14.90 -0.58
CA ARG A 60 -5.99 14.63 -1.30
C ARG A 60 -5.79 14.46 -2.80
N TYR A 61 -4.62 14.80 -3.31
CA TYR A 61 -4.34 14.74 -4.74
C TYR A 61 -3.81 13.37 -5.14
N PHE A 62 -4.53 12.73 -6.05
CA PHE A 62 -4.13 11.49 -6.72
C PHE A 62 -4.14 11.72 -8.23
N THR A 63 -3.13 11.22 -8.91
CA THR A 63 -3.09 11.19 -10.38
C THR A 63 -4.18 10.27 -10.93
N PRO A 64 -4.61 10.41 -12.18
CA PRO A 64 -5.59 9.50 -12.80
C PRO A 64 -5.16 8.02 -12.71
N LYS A 65 -3.85 7.74 -12.89
CA LYS A 65 -3.29 6.39 -12.76
C LYS A 65 -3.44 5.84 -11.33
N GLU A 66 -3.12 6.65 -10.33
CA GLU A 66 -3.27 6.27 -8.90
C GLU A 66 -4.74 6.03 -8.54
N LYS A 67 -5.63 6.91 -8.99
CA LYS A 67 -7.08 6.71 -8.80
C LYS A 67 -7.54 5.38 -9.41
N GLY A 68 -7.08 5.06 -10.63
CA GLY A 68 -7.40 3.80 -11.29
C GLY A 68 -6.92 2.56 -10.51
N LEU A 69 -5.71 2.61 -9.93
CA LEU A 69 -5.19 1.53 -9.09
C LEU A 69 -6.03 1.34 -7.82
N ILE A 70 -6.38 2.44 -7.15
CA ILE A 70 -7.18 2.40 -5.92
C ILE A 70 -8.59 1.86 -6.22
N PHE A 71 -9.25 2.37 -7.25
CA PHE A 71 -10.58 1.88 -7.65
C PHE A 71 -10.57 0.41 -8.03
N LYS A 72 -9.52 -0.03 -8.74
CA LYS A 72 -9.38 -1.46 -9.07
C LYS A 72 -9.28 -2.32 -7.80
N SER A 73 -8.43 -1.94 -6.84
CA SER A 73 -8.27 -2.69 -5.59
C SER A 73 -9.59 -2.77 -4.79
N VAL A 74 -10.30 -1.65 -4.68
CA VAL A 74 -11.60 -1.61 -3.99
C VAL A 74 -12.62 -2.49 -4.71
N LYS A 75 -12.70 -2.41 -6.04
CA LYS A 75 -13.61 -3.24 -6.84
C LYS A 75 -13.30 -4.72 -6.65
N ASP A 76 -12.04 -5.12 -6.79
CA ASP A 76 -11.62 -6.52 -6.62
C ASP A 76 -11.97 -7.04 -5.21
N ALA A 77 -11.81 -6.20 -4.17
CA ALA A 77 -12.18 -6.53 -2.80
C ALA A 77 -13.70 -6.72 -2.63
N THR A 78 -14.50 -5.79 -3.18
CA THR A 78 -15.96 -5.86 -3.15
C THR A 78 -16.45 -7.14 -3.86
N GLU A 79 -15.90 -7.47 -5.03
CA GLU A 79 -16.25 -8.69 -5.75
C GLU A 79 -15.91 -9.94 -4.92
N CYS A 80 -14.73 -9.98 -4.30
CA CYS A 80 -14.32 -11.06 -3.42
C CYS A 80 -15.27 -11.23 -2.23
N LEU A 81 -15.68 -10.14 -1.58
CA LEU A 81 -16.64 -10.16 -0.48
C LEU A 81 -18.01 -10.65 -0.93
N MET A 82 -18.51 -10.16 -2.05
CA MET A 82 -19.80 -10.59 -2.60
C MET A 82 -19.83 -12.10 -2.87
N GLU A 83 -18.78 -12.65 -3.48
CA GLU A 83 -18.67 -14.08 -3.73
C GLU A 83 -18.63 -14.89 -2.43
N ARG A 84 -17.84 -14.47 -1.43
CA ARG A 84 -17.69 -15.17 -0.15
C ARG A 84 -18.93 -15.10 0.72
N THR A 85 -19.69 -14.02 0.63
CA THR A 85 -20.94 -13.84 1.40
C THR A 85 -22.18 -14.24 0.63
N SER A 86 -22.03 -14.95 -0.49
CA SER A 86 -23.15 -15.33 -1.37
C SER A 86 -24.06 -14.12 -1.69
N PHE A 87 -23.47 -13.01 -2.07
CA PHE A 87 -24.15 -11.75 -2.34
C PHE A 87 -24.93 -11.21 -1.13
N MET A 88 -24.34 -11.29 0.05
CA MET A 88 -24.90 -10.85 1.34
C MET A 88 -26.15 -11.63 1.80
N LYS A 89 -26.48 -12.74 1.15
CA LYS A 89 -27.64 -13.59 1.54
C LYS A 89 -27.38 -14.43 2.76
N ALA A 90 -26.13 -14.85 2.98
CA ALA A 90 -25.71 -15.65 4.12
C ALA A 90 -24.27 -15.31 4.51
N PRO A 91 -24.03 -14.16 5.17
CA PRO A 91 -22.70 -13.83 5.64
C PRO A 91 -22.27 -14.82 6.71
N ASP A 92 -21.19 -15.55 6.45
CA ASP A 92 -20.57 -16.39 7.47
C ASP A 92 -19.67 -15.50 8.36
N MET A 93 -20.16 -15.19 9.55
CA MET A 93 -19.41 -14.40 10.54
C MET A 93 -18.15 -15.12 11.04
N ASN A 94 -17.98 -16.39 10.71
CA ASN A 94 -16.76 -17.15 11.02
C ASN A 94 -15.75 -17.11 9.87
N ASP A 95 -16.08 -16.51 8.72
CA ASP A 95 -15.11 -16.30 7.64
C ASP A 95 -14.15 -15.16 8.00
N ALA A 96 -13.07 -15.53 8.69
CA ALA A 96 -12.03 -14.58 9.14
C ALA A 96 -11.44 -13.76 7.99
N TYR A 97 -11.33 -14.32 6.79
CA TYR A 97 -10.81 -13.60 5.63
C TYR A 97 -11.82 -12.56 5.12
N ALA A 98 -13.10 -12.94 4.99
CA ALA A 98 -14.15 -12.00 4.60
C ALA A 98 -14.24 -10.83 5.60
N MET A 99 -14.20 -11.13 6.92
CA MET A 99 -14.19 -10.10 7.97
C MET A 99 -12.98 -9.16 7.84
N THR A 100 -11.81 -9.70 7.52
CA THR A 100 -10.58 -8.89 7.33
C THR A 100 -10.71 -7.95 6.14
N ILE A 101 -11.15 -8.46 4.98
CA ILE A 101 -11.32 -7.66 3.77
C ILE A 101 -12.42 -6.60 3.96
N ALA A 102 -13.53 -6.93 4.61
CA ALA A 102 -14.61 -6.00 4.91
C ALA A 102 -14.14 -4.84 5.81
N ASP A 103 -13.34 -5.14 6.84
CA ASP A 103 -12.78 -4.13 7.74
C ASP A 103 -11.85 -3.17 6.99
N MET A 104 -10.98 -3.69 6.13
CA MET A 104 -10.11 -2.87 5.29
C MET A 104 -10.90 -2.01 4.30
N GLU A 105 -11.91 -2.58 3.64
CA GLU A 105 -12.76 -1.85 2.68
C GLU A 105 -13.53 -0.73 3.36
N MET A 106 -14.04 -0.96 4.57
CA MET A 106 -14.71 0.07 5.37
C MET A 106 -13.75 1.22 5.72
N GLN A 107 -12.52 0.92 6.11
CA GLN A 107 -11.50 1.95 6.39
C GLN A 107 -11.13 2.74 5.14
N VAL A 108 -10.97 2.09 3.98
CA VAL A 108 -10.74 2.75 2.70
C VAL A 108 -11.90 3.68 2.35
N SER A 109 -13.12 3.20 2.48
CA SER A 109 -14.33 3.98 2.19
C SER A 109 -14.42 5.22 3.05
N ALA A 110 -14.23 5.10 4.35
CA ALA A 110 -14.29 6.21 5.29
C ALA A 110 -13.20 7.28 5.03
N ASN A 111 -12.00 6.87 4.63
CA ASN A 111 -10.84 7.76 4.52
C ASN A 111 -10.55 8.29 3.12
N LEU A 112 -11.00 7.62 2.07
CA LEU A 112 -10.57 7.88 0.70
C LEU A 112 -11.68 8.31 -0.25
N TYR A 113 -12.93 7.86 -0.08
CA TYR A 113 -13.98 8.15 -1.07
C TYR A 113 -14.16 9.63 -1.35
N GLY A 114 -14.18 10.47 -0.31
CA GLY A 114 -14.27 11.91 -0.46
C GLY A 114 -13.09 12.54 -1.22
N ASN A 115 -11.93 11.91 -1.17
CA ASN A 115 -10.71 12.37 -1.85
C ASN A 115 -10.62 11.86 -3.29
N LEU A 116 -11.15 10.66 -3.57
CA LEU A 116 -11.11 10.04 -4.90
C LEU A 116 -12.17 10.62 -5.84
N LEU A 117 -13.37 10.85 -5.30
CA LEU A 117 -14.48 11.46 -6.07
C LEU A 117 -14.30 12.97 -6.21
N GLY A 118 -13.58 13.60 -5.29
CA GLY A 118 -13.30 15.03 -5.35
C GLY A 118 -12.28 15.36 -6.45
N ASN A 119 -12.48 16.51 -7.11
CA ASN A 119 -11.54 17.08 -8.07
C ASN A 119 -10.47 17.91 -7.33
N ALA A 120 -9.69 17.28 -6.43
CA ALA A 120 -8.60 17.95 -5.78
C ALA A 120 -7.59 18.43 -6.84
N LYS A 121 -7.34 19.73 -6.88
CA LYS A 121 -6.31 20.30 -7.74
C LYS A 121 -4.92 19.91 -7.23
N LYS A 122 -4.00 19.72 -8.17
CA LYS A 122 -2.60 19.50 -7.86
C LYS A 122 -2.06 20.72 -7.11
N GLY A 123 -1.70 20.53 -5.84
CA GLY A 123 -1.09 21.56 -5.01
C GLY A 123 0.42 21.71 -5.24
N THR A 124 1.10 22.39 -4.31
CA THR A 124 2.57 22.42 -4.24
C THR A 124 3.11 21.09 -3.74
N PHE A 125 4.39 20.82 -4.02
CA PHE A 125 5.07 19.64 -3.47
C PHE A 125 4.98 19.61 -1.94
N SER A 126 4.46 18.52 -1.41
CA SER A 126 4.18 18.36 0.02
C SER A 126 4.98 17.24 0.70
N GLY A 127 5.73 16.46 -0.07
CA GLY A 127 6.50 15.32 0.41
C GLY A 127 6.46 14.15 -0.56
N TRP A 128 6.46 12.94 -0.05
CA TRP A 128 6.64 11.72 -0.83
C TRP A 128 5.48 10.75 -0.64
N LYS A 129 5.10 10.07 -1.72
CA LYS A 129 4.18 8.92 -1.69
C LYS A 129 4.98 7.65 -1.91
N ILE A 130 4.77 6.66 -1.05
CA ILE A 130 5.40 5.34 -1.13
C ILE A 130 4.31 4.29 -1.01
N ARG A 131 4.48 3.17 -1.70
CA ARG A 131 3.61 2.01 -1.60
C ARG A 131 4.42 0.82 -1.11
N ALA A 132 3.90 0.11 -0.12
CA ALA A 132 4.50 -1.13 0.34
C ALA A 132 3.48 -2.26 0.29
N ALA A 133 3.80 -3.30 -0.48
CA ALA A 133 3.02 -4.54 -0.47
C ALA A 133 3.55 -5.45 0.63
N TYR A 134 2.65 -6.02 1.42
CA TYR A 134 2.99 -6.86 2.56
C TYR A 134 1.95 -7.94 2.80
N THR A 135 2.35 -8.94 3.57
CA THR A 135 1.47 -9.96 4.15
C THR A 135 1.53 -9.83 5.66
N ALA A 136 0.40 -9.93 6.34
CA ALA A 136 0.30 -9.95 7.79
C ALA A 136 -0.88 -10.81 8.23
N ARG A 137 -0.97 -11.08 9.54
CA ARG A 137 -2.12 -11.74 10.16
C ARG A 137 -3.02 -10.69 10.78
N SER A 138 -4.32 -10.83 10.54
CA SER A 138 -5.34 -9.92 11.07
C SER A 138 -5.77 -10.30 12.49
N LYS A 139 -6.46 -9.38 13.17
CA LYS A 139 -7.12 -9.65 14.47
C LYS A 139 -8.13 -10.80 14.43
N TYR A 140 -8.61 -11.17 13.24
CA TYR A 140 -9.49 -12.31 13.03
C TYR A 140 -8.73 -13.64 12.84
N GLY A 141 -7.39 -13.63 12.88
CA GLY A 141 -6.54 -14.81 12.85
C GLY A 141 -6.19 -15.36 11.48
N CYS A 142 -6.55 -14.69 10.38
CA CYS A 142 -6.17 -15.10 9.02
C CYS A 142 -5.02 -14.28 8.45
N PHE A 143 -4.24 -14.88 7.54
CA PHE A 143 -3.28 -14.15 6.74
C PHE A 143 -3.97 -13.42 5.59
N TYR A 144 -3.55 -12.17 5.35
CA TYR A 144 -4.02 -11.35 4.25
C TYR A 144 -2.86 -10.64 3.57
N GLN A 145 -3.10 -10.15 2.36
CA GLN A 145 -2.18 -9.31 1.61
C GLN A 145 -2.78 -7.92 1.44
N ALA A 146 -1.94 -6.91 1.57
CA ALA A 146 -2.33 -5.52 1.36
C ALA A 146 -1.21 -4.70 0.75
N GLU A 147 -1.58 -3.58 0.13
CA GLU A 147 -0.68 -2.52 -0.27
C GLU A 147 -0.98 -1.28 0.59
N ARG A 148 -0.02 -0.88 1.44
CA ARG A 148 -0.11 0.37 2.21
C ARG A 148 0.48 1.51 1.42
N TRP A 149 -0.30 2.58 1.32
CA TRP A 149 0.11 3.85 0.76
C TRP A 149 0.50 4.79 1.88
N PHE A 150 1.70 5.32 1.79
CA PHE A 150 2.25 6.26 2.76
C PHE A 150 2.37 7.64 2.13
N PHE A 151 2.05 8.67 2.92
CA PHE A 151 2.41 10.05 2.68
C PHE A 151 3.44 10.44 3.72
N ILE A 152 4.65 10.73 3.26
CA ILE A 152 5.80 11.08 4.10
C ILE A 152 6.14 12.55 3.85
N ASP A 153 6.56 13.26 4.88
CA ASP A 153 6.97 14.65 4.80
C ASP A 153 8.16 14.88 3.86
N LYS A 154 8.46 16.15 3.57
CA LYS A 154 9.52 16.54 2.63
C LYS A 154 10.90 16.03 3.05
N ASP A 155 11.16 16.03 4.34
CA ASP A 155 12.46 15.73 4.94
C ASP A 155 12.64 14.23 5.26
N CYS A 156 11.62 13.42 4.94
CA CYS A 156 11.59 11.98 5.21
C CYS A 156 11.82 11.66 6.69
N GLN A 157 11.09 12.35 7.57
CA GLN A 157 11.17 12.15 9.02
C GLN A 157 9.88 11.58 9.60
N THR A 158 8.73 11.85 8.96
CA THR A 158 7.43 11.52 9.54
C THR A 158 6.47 10.97 8.49
N VAL A 159 5.75 9.91 8.85
CA VAL A 159 4.57 9.45 8.11
C VAL A 159 3.39 10.34 8.49
N ILE A 160 2.94 11.18 7.54
CA ILE A 160 1.83 12.14 7.77
C ILE A 160 0.49 11.41 7.72
N LYS A 161 0.35 10.45 6.81
CA LYS A 161 -0.87 9.70 6.57
C LYS A 161 -0.54 8.36 5.92
N TYR A 162 -1.34 7.36 6.21
CA TYR A 162 -1.33 6.09 5.49
C TYR A 162 -2.75 5.53 5.35
N PHE A 163 -2.91 4.58 4.43
CA PHE A 163 -4.10 3.73 4.30
C PHE A 163 -3.72 2.42 3.61
N ASP A 164 -4.47 1.38 3.90
CA ASP A 164 -4.26 0.06 3.33
C ASP A 164 -5.28 -0.24 2.23
N LEU A 165 -4.82 -0.83 1.15
CA LEU A 165 -5.66 -1.39 0.09
C LEU A 165 -5.54 -2.92 0.13
N PRO A 166 -6.64 -3.67 0.20
CA PRO A 166 -6.57 -5.12 0.15
C PRO A 166 -6.06 -5.59 -1.21
N ILE A 167 -5.20 -6.60 -1.21
CA ILE A 167 -4.81 -7.34 -2.40
C ILE A 167 -5.54 -8.69 -2.37
N VAL A 168 -6.58 -8.80 -3.18
CA VAL A 168 -7.37 -10.01 -3.33
C VAL A 168 -7.01 -10.70 -4.65
N GLY A 169 -6.89 -12.01 -4.68
CA GLY A 169 -6.58 -12.75 -5.92
C GLY A 169 -5.44 -13.77 -5.84
N GLY A 170 -4.80 -13.94 -4.65
CA GLY A 170 -3.76 -14.96 -4.44
C GLY A 170 -4.27 -16.33 -3.97
N HIS A 171 -5.53 -16.46 -3.59
CA HIS A 171 -6.10 -17.70 -3.06
C HIS A 171 -7.31 -18.17 -3.87
N THR A 172 -7.13 -18.42 -5.15
CA THR A 172 -8.04 -19.35 -5.81
C THR A 172 -7.72 -20.76 -5.29
N ASN A 173 -8.29 -21.11 -4.13
CA ASN A 173 -8.49 -22.51 -3.79
C ASN A 173 -9.40 -23.09 -4.87
N LYS A 174 -8.82 -23.66 -5.91
CA LYS A 174 -9.51 -24.61 -6.76
C LYS A 174 -9.96 -25.75 -5.85
N LYS A 175 -11.19 -25.65 -5.33
CA LYS A 175 -11.91 -26.83 -4.86
C LYS A 175 -11.98 -27.75 -6.07
N SER A 176 -11.13 -28.76 -6.07
CA SER A 176 -11.26 -29.89 -6.96
C SER A 176 -12.62 -30.54 -6.68
N VAL A 177 -13.60 -30.21 -7.52
CA VAL A 177 -14.84 -30.96 -7.58
C VAL A 177 -14.47 -32.33 -8.14
N SER A 178 -14.22 -33.27 -7.23
CA SER A 178 -14.12 -34.66 -7.61
C SER A 178 -15.51 -35.09 -8.12
N LYS A 179 -15.64 -35.17 -9.46
CA LYS A 179 -16.77 -35.84 -10.07
C LYS A 179 -16.70 -37.32 -9.68
N SER A 180 -17.44 -37.69 -8.66
CA SER A 180 -17.81 -39.09 -8.42
C SER A 180 -18.69 -39.50 -9.60
N LYS A 181 -18.13 -40.32 -10.52
CA LYS A 181 -18.93 -41.10 -11.46
C LYS A 181 -19.58 -42.23 -10.69
N LYS A 182 -20.87 -42.28 -10.71
CA LYS A 182 -21.67 -43.50 -10.63
C LYS A 182 -22.26 -43.76 -11.99
#